data_72b98a07acaf2ed7ca9223cf0c4d986e
#
_entry.id   72b98a07acaf2ed7ca9223cf0c4d986e
#
_cell.length_a   1.000
_cell.length_b   1.000
_cell.length_c   1.000
_cell.angle_alpha   90.00
_cell.angle_beta   90.00
_cell.angle_gamma   90.00
#
_symmetry.space_group_name_H-M   'P 1'
#
loop_
_entity.id
_entity.type
_entity.pdbx_description
1 polymer ?
#
loop_
_entity_poly.entity_id
_entity_poly.type
_entity_poly.pdbx_seq_one_letter_code
_entity_poly.pdbx_strand_id
1 'polypeptide(L)'
;MQENRSFDNYFGTYPGANGIPRDTCMPLSSDHPTVGCVKPFLSTSPVSEDMPHGYQASIVAYDNGKMDGFMLGENEDPKTMSYYDNKTIPYYWDLAKHYVLADNFYSSVLSYSLPNHWYAVAGQAPSTSVFYPMQKPPHNNILSQQENASTIAGGKTNFGVNPNPTTASSSDEIARVYLEEANLTKTAADLFMNNTHNITWKYYDHLVQLGGYKGAVSSGLAFEYWNPFSAKGTTYTQQYSQHFVGRAQIFNDLKSGIFPQVSWVISSFPISEHSPANITTGMNWVKLVISSIMSSPYWNNTAIILTWDDYGGFYDHVPPPQIDKYGLGFRMPALILSPYAKQGYIDHTQYQFESTLKFIEWRFSLSPLTDRDLHANNLLNAFDFSQKPLNPPHLVPLTAAEFAAIRPHINLARTID
;
A
#
# COMPACT_ATOMS: atom_id res chain seq x y z
N MET A 1 3.40 -0.29 6.01
CA MET A 1 2.89 -0.55 4.64
C MET A 1 3.98 -1.21 3.85
N GLN A 2 3.64 -2.29 3.13
CA GLN A 2 4.48 -3.01 2.17
C GLN A 2 3.94 -2.73 0.77
N GLU A 3 4.55 -3.32 -0.26
CA GLU A 3 4.31 -2.97 -1.66
C GLU A 3 3.82 -4.14 -2.49
N ASN A 4 2.83 -3.86 -3.32
CA ASN A 4 2.50 -4.60 -4.55
C ASN A 4 2.10 -6.06 -4.36
N ARG A 5 1.05 -6.35 -3.59
CA ARG A 5 0.48 -7.71 -3.50
C ARG A 5 -1.04 -7.66 -3.42
N SER A 6 -1.71 -8.44 -4.27
CA SER A 6 -3.15 -8.63 -4.13
C SER A 6 -3.48 -9.56 -2.96
N PHE A 7 -4.73 -9.52 -2.50
CA PHE A 7 -5.20 -10.45 -1.48
C PHE A 7 -5.07 -11.91 -1.94
N ASP A 8 -5.49 -12.21 -3.14
CA ASP A 8 -5.43 -13.57 -3.66
C ASP A 8 -3.99 -14.08 -3.84
N ASN A 9 -3.04 -13.20 -4.13
CA ASN A 9 -1.63 -13.58 -4.22
C ASN A 9 -1.08 -14.10 -2.88
N TYR A 10 -1.50 -13.54 -1.74
CA TYR A 10 -0.97 -13.89 -0.41
C TYR A 10 -1.90 -14.77 0.42
N PHE A 11 -3.20 -14.57 0.32
CA PHE A 11 -4.21 -15.24 1.15
C PHE A 11 -5.33 -15.90 0.34
N GLY A 12 -5.20 -15.96 -0.99
CA GLY A 12 -6.21 -16.55 -1.86
C GLY A 12 -6.51 -18.03 -1.60
N THR A 13 -5.65 -18.72 -0.84
CA THR A 13 -5.86 -20.11 -0.39
C THR A 13 -5.96 -20.23 1.13
N TYR A 14 -6.08 -19.12 1.86
CA TYR A 14 -6.22 -19.14 3.32
C TYR A 14 -7.58 -19.72 3.73
N PRO A 15 -7.62 -20.72 4.63
CA PRO A 15 -8.86 -21.38 5.01
C PRO A 15 -9.88 -20.42 5.63
N GLY A 16 -11.08 -20.39 5.06
CA GLY A 16 -12.20 -19.57 5.54
C GLY A 16 -12.23 -18.14 4.99
N ALA A 17 -11.18 -17.67 4.33
CA ALA A 17 -11.20 -16.39 3.64
C ALA A 17 -11.96 -16.46 2.32
N ASN A 18 -12.41 -15.30 1.83
CA ASN A 18 -12.95 -15.14 0.47
C ASN A 18 -11.79 -15.21 -0.53
N GLY A 19 -11.28 -16.41 -0.75
CA GLY A 19 -10.11 -16.69 -1.59
C GLY A 19 -10.47 -17.15 -2.99
N ILE A 20 -9.44 -17.52 -3.76
CA ILE A 20 -9.52 -17.85 -5.19
C ILE A 20 -10.57 -18.96 -5.44
N PRO A 21 -11.58 -18.72 -6.30
CA PRO A 21 -12.54 -19.76 -6.68
C PRO A 21 -11.86 -20.96 -7.36
N ARG A 22 -12.36 -22.17 -7.08
CA ARG A 22 -11.73 -23.42 -7.57
C ARG A 22 -11.63 -23.53 -9.09
N ASP A 23 -12.61 -22.94 -9.79
CA ASP A 23 -12.73 -23.03 -11.25
C ASP A 23 -12.10 -21.82 -11.96
N THR A 24 -11.36 -21.00 -11.25
CA THR A 24 -10.69 -19.82 -11.81
C THR A 24 -9.73 -20.26 -12.92
N CYS A 25 -9.88 -19.64 -14.08
CA CYS A 25 -8.98 -19.81 -15.22
C CYS A 25 -8.96 -18.50 -16.02
N MET A 26 -7.83 -17.79 -15.98
CA MET A 26 -7.65 -16.51 -16.62
C MET A 26 -7.51 -16.68 -18.14
N PRO A 27 -8.40 -16.08 -18.96
CA PRO A 27 -8.30 -16.22 -20.41
C PRO A 27 -7.01 -15.58 -20.95
N LEU A 28 -6.44 -16.20 -21.98
CA LEU A 28 -5.27 -15.69 -22.70
C LEU A 28 -5.63 -14.57 -23.69
N SER A 29 -6.90 -14.39 -23.98
CA SER A 29 -7.41 -13.35 -24.86
C SER A 29 -8.86 -13.02 -24.47
N SER A 30 -9.19 -11.75 -24.34
CA SER A 30 -10.58 -11.29 -24.08
C SER A 30 -11.51 -11.58 -25.26
N ASP A 31 -10.97 -11.50 -26.49
CA ASP A 31 -11.75 -11.64 -27.71
C ASP A 31 -11.98 -13.09 -28.10
N HIS A 32 -11.12 -14.00 -27.59
CA HIS A 32 -11.14 -15.43 -27.87
C HIS A 32 -10.96 -16.26 -26.59
N PRO A 33 -11.90 -16.26 -25.65
CA PRO A 33 -11.76 -16.98 -24.37
C PRO A 33 -11.63 -18.49 -24.51
N THR A 34 -11.88 -19.04 -25.70
CA THR A 34 -11.73 -20.48 -26.03
C THR A 34 -10.31 -20.89 -26.42
N VAL A 35 -9.37 -19.95 -26.62
CA VAL A 35 -7.99 -20.24 -27.04
C VAL A 35 -7.16 -20.87 -25.92
N GLY A 36 -7.60 -20.74 -24.69
CA GLY A 36 -6.94 -21.30 -23.52
C GLY A 36 -6.95 -20.33 -22.35
N CYS A 37 -6.58 -20.81 -21.19
CA CYS A 37 -6.52 -19.98 -19.97
C CYS A 37 -5.42 -20.46 -19.03
N VAL A 38 -4.99 -19.59 -18.11
CA VAL A 38 -4.02 -19.89 -17.05
C VAL A 38 -4.76 -20.04 -15.72
N LYS A 39 -4.58 -21.17 -15.07
CA LYS A 39 -5.10 -21.42 -13.73
C LYS A 39 -4.17 -20.81 -12.67
N PRO A 40 -4.71 -20.40 -11.52
CA PRO A 40 -3.88 -20.03 -10.38
C PRO A 40 -2.90 -21.14 -10.01
N PHE A 41 -1.66 -20.79 -9.72
CA PHE A 41 -0.61 -21.75 -9.37
C PHE A 41 0.25 -21.26 -8.20
N LEU A 42 0.73 -22.22 -7.40
CA LEU A 42 1.61 -21.95 -6.28
C LEU A 42 3.00 -21.53 -6.78
N SER A 43 3.44 -20.34 -6.39
CA SER A 43 4.83 -19.90 -6.57
C SER A 43 5.66 -20.27 -5.36
N THR A 44 6.83 -20.87 -5.60
CA THR A 44 7.85 -21.13 -4.57
C THR A 44 9.04 -20.16 -4.67
N SER A 45 9.06 -19.32 -5.72
CA SER A 45 10.10 -18.29 -5.88
C SER A 45 9.80 -17.09 -4.99
N PRO A 46 10.75 -16.64 -4.17
CA PRO A 46 10.56 -15.42 -3.37
C PRO A 46 10.76 -14.14 -4.20
N VAL A 47 11.01 -14.24 -5.48
CA VAL A 47 11.23 -13.14 -6.42
C VAL A 47 10.27 -13.32 -7.61
N SER A 48 9.62 -12.26 -8.03
CA SER A 48 8.80 -12.18 -9.24
C SER A 48 9.23 -10.99 -10.08
N GLU A 49 8.89 -11.02 -11.36
CA GLU A 49 9.07 -9.85 -12.22
C GLU A 49 8.11 -8.73 -11.82
N ASP A 50 8.49 -7.49 -12.12
CA ASP A 50 7.66 -6.33 -11.91
C ASP A 50 6.65 -6.24 -13.05
N MET A 51 5.39 -6.51 -12.73
CA MET A 51 4.31 -6.50 -13.70
C MET A 51 3.68 -5.10 -13.77
N PRO A 52 3.20 -4.65 -14.94
CA PRO A 52 2.46 -3.42 -15.05
C PRO A 52 1.27 -3.37 -14.10
N HIS A 53 1.18 -2.33 -13.28
CA HIS A 53 0.12 -2.14 -12.26
C HIS A 53 -0.33 -0.68 -12.13
N GLY A 54 0.02 0.17 -13.10
CA GLY A 54 -0.48 1.54 -13.18
C GLY A 54 -1.96 1.60 -13.55
N TYR A 55 -2.51 2.81 -13.63
CA TYR A 55 -3.94 3.05 -13.91
C TYR A 55 -4.44 2.28 -15.14
N GLN A 56 -3.72 2.35 -16.27
CA GLN A 56 -4.15 1.68 -17.51
C GLN A 56 -4.16 0.16 -17.38
N ALA A 57 -3.09 -0.42 -16.81
CA ALA A 57 -3.02 -1.85 -16.56
C ALA A 57 -4.13 -2.31 -15.61
N SER A 58 -4.45 -1.52 -14.59
CA SER A 58 -5.52 -1.80 -13.64
C SER A 58 -6.90 -1.77 -14.30
N ILE A 59 -7.17 -0.82 -15.21
CA ILE A 59 -8.45 -0.76 -15.93
C ILE A 59 -8.60 -1.97 -16.86
N VAL A 60 -7.53 -2.38 -17.54
CA VAL A 60 -7.54 -3.59 -18.38
C VAL A 60 -7.80 -4.83 -17.53
N ALA A 61 -7.08 -4.98 -16.41
CA ALA A 61 -7.25 -6.10 -15.49
C ALA A 61 -8.66 -6.20 -14.92
N TYR A 62 -9.26 -5.05 -14.57
CA TYR A 62 -10.62 -4.94 -14.05
C TYR A 62 -11.71 -5.35 -15.07
N ASP A 63 -11.53 -5.05 -16.35
CA ASP A 63 -12.44 -5.28 -17.47
C ASP A 63 -13.93 -5.10 -17.09
N ASN A 64 -14.27 -3.91 -16.63
CA ASN A 64 -15.65 -3.56 -16.21
C ASN A 64 -16.24 -4.52 -15.14
N GLY A 65 -15.41 -5.04 -14.27
CA GLY A 65 -15.81 -5.93 -13.18
C GLY A 65 -15.78 -7.42 -13.49
N LYS A 66 -15.38 -7.81 -14.70
CA LYS A 66 -15.25 -9.22 -15.04
C LYS A 66 -14.00 -9.87 -14.42
N MET A 67 -13.00 -9.06 -14.08
CA MET A 67 -11.74 -9.51 -13.48
C MET A 67 -10.98 -10.52 -14.35
N ASP A 68 -11.10 -10.42 -15.66
CA ASP A 68 -10.54 -11.38 -16.63
C ASP A 68 -9.48 -10.75 -17.55
N GLY A 69 -9.06 -9.51 -17.26
CA GLY A 69 -8.06 -8.79 -18.06
C GLY A 69 -6.62 -8.86 -17.53
N PHE A 70 -6.32 -9.63 -16.49
CA PHE A 70 -4.98 -9.67 -15.88
C PHE A 70 -3.90 -10.29 -16.78
N MET A 71 -4.27 -10.99 -17.83
CA MET A 71 -3.37 -11.56 -18.84
C MET A 71 -3.42 -10.80 -20.18
N LEU A 72 -3.94 -9.57 -20.17
CA LEU A 72 -4.15 -8.79 -21.38
C LEU A 72 -3.30 -7.51 -21.40
N GLY A 73 -3.12 -6.96 -22.60
CA GLY A 73 -2.38 -5.71 -22.78
C GLY A 73 -0.87 -5.90 -22.62
N GLU A 74 -0.24 -5.08 -21.77
CA GLU A 74 1.20 -5.15 -21.50
C GLU A 74 1.58 -6.33 -20.60
N ASN A 75 0.59 -7.06 -20.07
CA ASN A 75 0.72 -8.05 -18.99
C ASN A 75 0.48 -9.49 -19.44
N GLU A 76 1.04 -9.94 -20.53
CA GLU A 76 0.92 -11.35 -20.94
C GLU A 76 1.73 -12.33 -20.08
N ASP A 77 2.13 -11.96 -18.85
CA ASP A 77 2.91 -12.85 -17.98
C ASP A 77 1.99 -13.74 -17.11
N PRO A 78 2.04 -15.07 -17.28
CA PRO A 78 1.27 -16.00 -16.45
C PRO A 78 1.51 -15.85 -14.95
N LYS A 79 2.60 -15.23 -14.52
CA LYS A 79 2.93 -15.00 -13.10
C LYS A 79 1.90 -14.12 -12.39
N THR A 80 1.09 -13.34 -13.12
CA THR A 80 -0.06 -12.65 -12.54
C THR A 80 -0.97 -13.60 -11.76
N MET A 81 -1.10 -14.85 -12.21
CA MET A 81 -1.95 -15.88 -11.60
C MET A 81 -1.25 -16.68 -10.48
N SER A 82 -0.03 -16.28 -10.09
CA SER A 82 0.68 -16.93 -8.99
C SER A 82 0.12 -16.55 -7.64
N TYR A 83 0.15 -17.50 -6.70
CA TYR A 83 -0.13 -17.25 -5.29
C TYR A 83 0.93 -17.89 -4.39
N TYR A 84 0.98 -17.43 -3.15
CA TYR A 84 1.85 -17.98 -2.10
C TYR A 84 1.03 -18.70 -1.02
N ASP A 85 1.66 -19.60 -0.30
CA ASP A 85 1.05 -20.34 0.79
C ASP A 85 1.82 -20.14 2.11
N ASN A 86 1.36 -20.85 3.15
CA ASN A 86 1.97 -20.81 4.48
C ASN A 86 3.43 -21.33 4.53
N LYS A 87 3.95 -21.93 3.48
CA LYS A 87 5.35 -22.37 3.41
C LYS A 87 6.24 -21.27 2.88
N THR A 88 5.72 -20.46 1.98
CA THR A 88 6.48 -19.37 1.35
C THR A 88 6.41 -18.08 2.17
N ILE A 89 5.26 -17.77 2.76
CA ILE A 89 5.03 -16.58 3.60
C ILE A 89 4.52 -16.96 5.01
N PRO A 90 5.25 -17.84 5.74
CA PRO A 90 4.76 -18.43 6.99
C PRO A 90 4.43 -17.42 8.07
N TYR A 91 5.18 -16.33 8.16
CA TYR A 91 4.98 -15.30 9.18
C TYR A 91 3.63 -14.60 9.04
N TYR A 92 3.21 -14.25 7.83
CA TYR A 92 1.92 -13.59 7.60
C TYR A 92 0.75 -14.51 7.90
N TRP A 93 0.86 -15.79 7.50
CA TRP A 93 -0.16 -16.78 7.81
C TRP A 93 -0.25 -17.08 9.31
N ASP A 94 0.88 -17.02 10.02
CA ASP A 94 0.89 -17.18 11.47
C ASP A 94 0.27 -15.98 12.18
N LEU A 95 0.53 -14.75 11.71
CA LEU A 95 -0.17 -13.56 12.20
C LEU A 95 -1.69 -13.66 12.01
N ALA A 96 -2.15 -14.13 10.84
CA ALA A 96 -3.58 -14.31 10.55
C ALA A 96 -4.26 -15.33 11.47
N LYS A 97 -3.55 -16.36 11.93
CA LYS A 97 -4.07 -17.33 12.92
C LYS A 97 -4.28 -16.74 14.31
N HIS A 98 -3.49 -15.72 14.66
CA HIS A 98 -3.49 -15.15 16.00
C HIS A 98 -4.25 -13.84 16.11
N TYR A 99 -4.49 -13.17 15.00
CA TYR A 99 -5.11 -11.85 14.94
C TYR A 99 -6.19 -11.80 13.85
N VAL A 100 -6.51 -10.62 13.36
CA VAL A 100 -7.55 -10.43 12.35
C VAL A 100 -6.94 -10.40 10.95
N LEU A 101 -7.48 -11.19 10.04
CA LEU A 101 -7.29 -11.10 8.61
C LEU A 101 -8.52 -10.42 7.99
N ALA A 102 -8.35 -9.22 7.45
CA ALA A 102 -9.42 -8.57 6.69
C ALA A 102 -9.32 -9.01 5.22
N ASP A 103 -10.30 -9.79 4.76
CA ASP A 103 -10.32 -10.33 3.41
C ASP A 103 -11.10 -9.49 2.40
N ASN A 104 -11.48 -8.29 2.84
CA ASN A 104 -12.25 -7.34 2.04
C ASN A 104 -11.67 -5.93 2.20
N PHE A 105 -10.33 -5.84 2.24
CA PHE A 105 -9.59 -4.58 2.31
C PHE A 105 -9.09 -4.21 0.90
N TYR A 106 -9.45 -3.01 0.45
CA TYR A 106 -9.18 -2.52 -0.91
C TYR A 106 -8.16 -1.40 -0.91
N SER A 107 -7.34 -1.30 -1.96
CA SER A 107 -6.65 -0.05 -2.28
C SER A 107 -7.68 1.04 -2.61
N SER A 108 -7.30 2.29 -2.44
CA SER A 108 -8.27 3.38 -2.55
C SER A 108 -8.53 3.83 -3.99
N VAL A 109 -7.73 3.36 -4.94
CA VAL A 109 -7.92 3.64 -6.37
C VAL A 109 -7.26 2.56 -7.23
N LEU A 110 -7.83 2.31 -8.42
CA LEU A 110 -7.22 1.48 -9.46
C LEU A 110 -6.02 2.21 -10.06
N SER A 111 -4.87 2.12 -9.39
CA SER A 111 -3.62 2.73 -9.83
C SER A 111 -2.45 2.13 -9.04
N TYR A 112 -1.25 2.66 -9.28
CA TYR A 112 0.01 2.25 -8.67
C TYR A 112 0.23 2.85 -7.25
N SER A 113 1.42 2.66 -6.68
CA SER A 113 1.75 2.95 -5.29
C SER A 113 1.51 4.40 -4.86
N LEU A 114 2.04 5.40 -5.56
CA LEU A 114 2.03 6.78 -5.07
C LEU A 114 0.63 7.32 -4.78
N PRO A 115 -0.39 7.22 -5.66
CA PRO A 115 -1.74 7.67 -5.31
C PRO A 115 -2.33 6.91 -4.12
N ASN A 116 -2.08 5.61 -4.01
CA ASN A 116 -2.57 4.81 -2.88
C ASN A 116 -1.90 5.21 -1.55
N HIS A 117 -0.60 5.54 -1.55
CA HIS A 117 0.08 6.14 -0.40
C HIS A 117 -0.49 7.52 -0.02
N TRP A 118 -0.92 8.34 -1.01
CA TRP A 118 -1.63 9.58 -0.72
C TRP A 118 -2.93 9.32 0.04
N TYR A 119 -3.73 8.35 -0.41
CA TYR A 119 -4.97 8.00 0.27
C TYR A 119 -4.74 7.54 1.71
N ALA A 120 -3.64 6.83 1.98
CA ALA A 120 -3.30 6.37 3.32
C ALA A 120 -2.97 7.49 4.33
N VAL A 121 -2.63 8.69 3.85
CA VAL A 121 -2.29 9.84 4.71
C VAL A 121 -3.21 11.02 4.54
N ALA A 122 -4.05 11.06 3.50
CA ALA A 122 -4.85 12.22 3.14
C ALA A 122 -6.32 11.91 2.80
N GLY A 123 -6.73 10.63 2.67
CA GLY A 123 -8.06 10.24 2.21
C GLY A 123 -8.37 10.69 0.78
N GLN A 124 -7.38 11.18 0.07
CA GLN A 124 -7.44 11.65 -1.32
C GLN A 124 -6.05 11.67 -1.94
N ALA A 125 -5.97 11.69 -3.26
CA ALA A 125 -4.73 11.86 -3.99
C ALA A 125 -4.82 13.02 -4.97
N PRO A 126 -3.70 13.70 -5.29
CA PRO A 126 -3.61 14.57 -6.45
C PRO A 126 -4.11 13.83 -7.70
N SER A 127 -5.05 14.42 -8.45
CA SER A 127 -5.66 13.75 -9.60
C SER A 127 -4.62 13.36 -10.65
N THR A 128 -3.63 14.21 -10.83
CA THR A 128 -2.50 13.94 -11.73
C THR A 128 -1.75 12.68 -11.35
N SER A 129 -1.56 12.38 -10.05
CA SER A 129 -0.86 11.16 -9.62
C SER A 129 -1.65 9.87 -9.91
N VAL A 130 -2.97 9.94 -9.97
CA VAL A 130 -3.82 8.76 -10.25
C VAL A 130 -3.63 8.27 -11.68
N PHE A 131 -3.56 9.19 -12.63
CA PHE A 131 -3.57 8.85 -14.06
C PHE A 131 -2.18 8.78 -14.69
N TYR A 132 -1.18 9.48 -14.12
CA TYR A 132 0.17 9.56 -14.67
C TYR A 132 1.19 9.01 -13.69
N PRO A 133 1.91 7.95 -14.06
CA PRO A 133 3.01 7.48 -13.23
C PRO A 133 4.08 8.58 -13.12
N MET A 134 4.33 9.05 -11.90
CA MET A 134 5.37 10.03 -11.59
C MET A 134 6.77 9.41 -11.58
N GLN A 135 6.96 8.30 -12.28
CA GLN A 135 8.26 7.69 -12.47
C GLN A 135 9.10 8.53 -13.40
N LYS A 136 10.40 8.55 -13.17
CA LYS A 136 11.37 9.16 -14.08
C LYS A 136 11.13 8.57 -15.47
N PRO A 137 10.79 9.37 -16.49
CA PRO A 137 10.54 8.82 -17.81
C PRO A 137 11.79 8.07 -18.27
N PRO A 138 11.68 6.83 -18.76
CA PRO A 138 12.70 6.32 -19.65
C PRO A 138 12.75 7.33 -20.79
N HIS A 139 13.91 7.79 -21.12
CA HIS A 139 14.12 8.66 -22.27
C HIS A 139 13.41 8.03 -23.49
N ASN A 140 12.36 8.67 -23.99
CA ASN A 140 11.48 8.28 -25.10
C ASN A 140 10.28 7.37 -24.72
N ASN A 141 9.11 7.91 -24.44
CA ASN A 141 7.78 7.41 -24.82
C ASN A 141 6.61 7.72 -23.85
N ILE A 142 6.50 8.96 -23.35
CA ILE A 142 5.23 9.38 -22.72
C ILE A 142 4.13 9.58 -23.79
N LEU A 143 4.50 9.90 -25.00
CA LEU A 143 3.54 10.14 -26.09
C LEU A 143 2.89 8.85 -26.62
N SER A 144 3.57 7.70 -26.57
CA SER A 144 3.00 6.43 -27.05
C SER A 144 1.96 5.84 -26.12
N GLN A 145 2.05 6.09 -24.81
CA GLN A 145 1.03 5.64 -23.85
C GLN A 145 -0.24 6.48 -23.93
N GLN A 146 -0.15 7.74 -24.33
CA GLN A 146 -1.28 8.63 -24.53
C GLN A 146 -2.11 8.25 -25.77
N GLU A 147 -1.47 7.78 -26.84
CA GLU A 147 -2.14 7.32 -28.05
C GLU A 147 -2.87 5.97 -27.83
N ASN A 148 -2.30 5.08 -27.05
CA ASN A 148 -2.93 3.80 -26.71
C ASN A 148 -4.15 3.96 -25.79
N ALA A 149 -4.11 4.93 -24.86
CA ALA A 149 -5.27 5.23 -24.00
C ALA A 149 -6.50 5.69 -24.79
N SER A 150 -6.31 6.43 -25.88
CA SER A 150 -7.41 6.88 -26.73
C SER A 150 -8.03 5.77 -27.58
N THR A 151 -7.25 4.73 -27.90
CA THR A 151 -7.69 3.61 -28.74
C THR A 151 -8.44 2.53 -27.93
N ILE A 152 -8.06 2.35 -26.66
CA ILE A 152 -8.71 1.41 -25.74
C ILE A 152 -10.00 2.01 -25.13
N ALA A 153 -10.08 3.34 -24.97
CA ALA A 153 -11.24 4.04 -24.43
C ALA A 153 -12.49 4.04 -25.34
N GLY A 154 -12.48 3.32 -26.47
CA GLY A 154 -13.66 3.07 -27.32
C GLY A 154 -14.74 2.20 -26.66
N GLY A 155 -14.45 1.51 -25.57
CA GLY A 155 -15.43 0.90 -24.69
C GLY A 155 -15.98 1.97 -23.73
N LYS A 156 -17.31 2.13 -23.70
CA LYS A 156 -17.99 2.93 -22.69
C LYS A 156 -17.65 2.41 -21.30
N THR A 157 -16.55 2.91 -20.69
CA THR A 157 -16.29 2.66 -19.29
C THR A 157 -17.34 3.41 -18.49
N ASN A 158 -18.10 2.71 -17.64
CA ASN A 158 -19.05 3.32 -16.69
C ASN A 158 -18.36 4.17 -15.61
N PHE A 159 -17.03 4.23 -15.60
CA PHE A 159 -16.28 5.22 -14.86
C PHE A 159 -16.46 6.57 -15.55
N GLY A 160 -17.39 7.39 -15.09
CA GLY A 160 -17.69 8.72 -15.63
C GLY A 160 -16.55 9.73 -15.56
N VAL A 161 -15.31 9.26 -15.53
CA VAL A 161 -14.11 10.04 -15.57
C VAL A 161 -13.69 10.17 -17.03
N ASN A 162 -13.85 11.33 -17.59
CA ASN A 162 -13.13 11.69 -18.80
C ASN A 162 -11.64 11.71 -18.43
N PRO A 163 -10.82 10.75 -18.87
CA PRO A 163 -9.39 10.71 -18.55
C PRO A 163 -8.60 11.74 -19.35
N ASN A 164 -9.30 12.71 -19.97
CA ASN A 164 -8.64 13.74 -20.73
C ASN A 164 -8.24 14.88 -19.77
N PRO A 165 -7.04 14.86 -19.15
CA PRO A 165 -6.46 16.05 -18.59
C PRO A 165 -6.19 16.96 -19.79
N THR A 166 -7.14 17.79 -20.05
CA THR A 166 -7.03 18.81 -21.06
C THR A 166 -5.74 19.57 -20.77
N THR A 167 -4.71 19.41 -21.59
CA THR A 167 -3.64 20.37 -21.79
C THR A 167 -2.22 20.05 -21.30
N ALA A 168 -1.93 19.06 -20.47
CA ALA A 168 -0.54 18.77 -20.13
C ALA A 168 0.19 18.18 -21.35
N SER A 169 0.94 18.99 -22.04
CA SER A 169 1.63 18.63 -23.30
C SER A 169 3.06 18.14 -23.09
N SER A 170 3.58 18.24 -21.86
CA SER A 170 4.95 17.82 -21.53
C SER A 170 5.03 17.19 -20.13
N SER A 171 6.04 16.35 -19.91
CA SER A 171 6.34 15.75 -18.59
C SER A 171 6.57 16.80 -17.51
N ASP A 172 7.13 17.95 -17.86
CA ASP A 172 7.41 19.05 -16.93
C ASP A 172 6.12 19.73 -16.47
N GLU A 173 5.13 19.85 -17.35
CA GLU A 173 3.84 20.42 -17.01
C GLU A 173 3.03 19.46 -16.12
N ILE A 174 3.02 18.16 -16.41
CA ILE A 174 2.40 17.14 -15.55
C ILE A 174 3.01 17.19 -14.15
N ALA A 175 4.33 17.24 -14.05
CA ALA A 175 5.02 17.33 -12.77
C ALA A 175 4.69 18.63 -12.03
N ARG A 176 4.57 19.75 -12.72
CA ARG A 176 4.19 21.03 -12.12
C ARG A 176 2.78 20.99 -11.55
N VAL A 177 1.81 20.49 -12.33
CA VAL A 177 0.41 20.36 -11.89
C VAL A 177 0.32 19.43 -10.68
N TYR A 178 1.01 18.29 -10.70
CA TYR A 178 1.07 17.38 -9.57
C TYR A 178 1.59 18.06 -8.30
N LEU A 179 2.66 18.83 -8.38
CA LEU A 179 3.21 19.54 -7.22
C LEU A 179 2.25 20.61 -6.68
N GLU A 180 1.52 21.28 -7.56
CA GLU A 180 0.50 22.26 -7.16
C GLU A 180 -0.67 21.57 -6.43
N GLU A 181 -1.20 20.49 -7.00
CA GLU A 181 -2.26 19.68 -6.37
C GLU A 181 -1.79 19.10 -5.02
N ALA A 182 -0.56 18.55 -4.97
CA ALA A 182 0.03 18.00 -3.75
C ALA A 182 0.14 19.04 -2.63
N ASN A 183 0.55 20.27 -2.95
CA ASN A 183 0.63 21.35 -1.95
C ASN A 183 -0.73 21.72 -1.38
N LEU A 184 -1.78 21.66 -2.15
CA LEU A 184 -3.15 21.97 -1.72
C LEU A 184 -3.80 20.83 -0.96
N THR A 185 -3.33 19.60 -1.12
CA THR A 185 -3.90 18.41 -0.46
C THR A 185 -3.61 18.44 1.04
N LYS A 186 -4.66 18.48 1.85
CA LYS A 186 -4.53 18.31 3.31
C LYS A 186 -4.25 16.86 3.66
N THR A 187 -3.51 16.64 4.74
CA THR A 187 -3.14 15.30 5.24
C THR A 187 -3.51 15.14 6.70
N ALA A 188 -3.44 13.93 7.23
CA ALA A 188 -3.61 13.67 8.65
C ALA A 188 -2.63 14.47 9.53
N ALA A 189 -1.42 14.77 9.02
CA ALA A 189 -0.47 15.64 9.71
C ALA A 189 -1.06 17.04 10.01
N ASP A 190 -1.80 17.61 9.06
CA ASP A 190 -2.47 18.89 9.25
C ASP A 190 -3.57 18.82 10.31
N LEU A 191 -4.28 17.68 10.43
CA LEU A 191 -5.25 17.48 11.52
C LEU A 191 -4.56 17.40 12.88
N PHE A 192 -3.44 16.67 12.97
CA PHE A 192 -2.74 16.46 14.23
C PHE A 192 -2.14 17.76 14.78
N MET A 193 -1.66 18.62 13.91
CA MET A 193 -1.08 19.90 14.30
C MET A 193 -2.10 20.98 14.65
N ASN A 194 -3.29 20.90 14.05
CA ASN A 194 -4.34 21.92 14.25
C ASN A 194 -5.34 21.58 15.35
N ASN A 195 -5.10 20.50 16.13
CA ASN A 195 -6.02 20.12 17.19
C ASN A 195 -5.45 20.37 18.59
N THR A 196 -6.35 20.39 19.59
CA THR A 196 -6.01 20.65 20.99
C THR A 196 -5.44 19.43 21.74
N HIS A 197 -5.37 18.27 21.09
CA HIS A 197 -5.01 17.01 21.75
C HIS A 197 -3.51 16.71 21.73
N ASN A 198 -2.68 17.55 21.09
CA ASN A 198 -1.22 17.37 20.98
C ASN A 198 -0.83 15.97 20.52
N ILE A 199 -1.45 15.47 19.45
CA ILE A 199 -1.19 14.12 18.93
C ILE A 199 0.24 14.04 18.43
N THR A 200 1.01 13.11 19.01
CA THR A 200 2.37 12.84 18.57
C THR A 200 2.34 11.87 17.38
N TRP A 201 3.09 12.18 16.33
CA TRP A 201 3.11 11.35 15.14
C TRP A 201 4.49 11.34 14.48
N LYS A 202 4.78 10.28 13.73
CA LYS A 202 5.97 10.16 12.85
C LYS A 202 5.66 9.37 11.60
N TYR A 203 6.35 9.76 10.54
CA TYR A 203 6.42 9.04 9.28
C TYR A 203 7.84 8.47 9.17
N TYR A 204 7.95 7.15 9.40
CA TYR A 204 9.21 6.43 9.38
C TYR A 204 9.49 5.93 7.97
N ASP A 205 10.34 6.63 7.27
CA ASP A 205 10.72 6.35 5.90
C ASP A 205 12.21 6.66 5.68
N HIS A 206 12.64 6.73 4.43
CA HIS A 206 13.93 7.35 4.14
C HIS A 206 13.86 8.84 4.48
N LEU A 207 15.00 9.41 4.92
CA LEU A 207 15.05 10.85 5.21
C LEU A 207 14.58 11.64 3.98
N VAL A 208 13.47 12.33 4.11
CA VAL A 208 13.03 13.29 3.10
C VAL A 208 14.12 14.34 2.98
N GLN A 209 14.86 14.35 1.87
CA GLN A 209 15.74 15.47 1.60
C GLN A 209 14.86 16.71 1.39
N LEU A 210 14.93 17.61 2.36
CA LEU A 210 14.23 18.88 2.35
C LEU A 210 14.62 19.67 1.09
N GLY A 211 13.75 19.75 0.13
CA GLY A 211 14.04 20.47 -1.12
C GLY A 211 13.03 20.28 -2.25
N GLY A 212 12.01 19.48 -2.02
CA GLY A 212 10.98 19.21 -3.03
C GLY A 212 11.52 18.43 -4.24
N TYR A 213 10.63 18.12 -5.17
CA TYR A 213 10.88 17.35 -6.38
C TYR A 213 12.11 17.85 -7.21
N LYS A 214 12.34 19.16 -7.28
CA LYS A 214 13.50 19.74 -8.01
C LYS A 214 14.84 19.36 -7.40
N GLY A 215 14.96 19.30 -6.08
CA GLY A 215 16.21 18.93 -5.40
C GLY A 215 16.60 17.48 -5.63
N ALA A 216 15.63 16.61 -5.67
CA ALA A 216 15.85 15.18 -5.81
C ALA A 216 16.14 14.77 -7.28
N VAL A 217 15.50 15.40 -8.28
CA VAL A 217 15.79 15.18 -9.72
C VAL A 217 17.20 15.64 -10.06
N SER A 218 17.67 16.76 -9.48
CA SER A 218 19.00 17.29 -9.74
C SER A 218 20.13 16.52 -9.05
N SER A 219 19.85 15.83 -7.96
CA SER A 219 20.87 15.12 -7.16
C SER A 219 21.10 13.66 -7.56
N GLY A 220 20.29 13.12 -8.51
CA GLY A 220 20.39 11.71 -8.91
C GLY A 220 20.07 10.71 -7.80
N LEU A 221 19.53 11.17 -6.66
CA LEU A 221 19.09 10.32 -5.58
C LEU A 221 17.78 9.64 -5.97
N ALA A 222 17.76 8.32 -5.89
CA ALA A 222 16.57 7.54 -6.13
C ALA A 222 15.48 7.97 -5.12
N PHE A 223 14.38 8.53 -5.65
CA PHE A 223 13.18 8.70 -4.87
C PHE A 223 12.74 7.34 -4.35
N GLU A 224 12.32 7.28 -3.12
CA GLU A 224 11.33 6.29 -2.77
C GLU A 224 10.03 6.80 -3.39
N TYR A 225 9.62 6.16 -4.49
CA TYR A 225 8.59 6.61 -5.43
C TYR A 225 7.19 6.72 -4.82
N TRP A 226 7.04 6.36 -3.53
CA TRP A 226 5.77 6.26 -2.85
C TRP A 226 5.64 7.14 -1.60
N ASN A 227 6.54 8.10 -1.38
CA ASN A 227 6.40 9.03 -0.28
C ASN A 227 5.60 10.29 -0.68
N PRO A 228 4.32 10.43 -0.29
CA PRO A 228 3.48 11.57 -0.66
C PRO A 228 4.06 12.91 -0.21
N PHE A 229 4.72 12.93 0.95
CA PHE A 229 5.26 14.14 1.54
C PHE A 229 6.47 14.70 0.76
N SER A 230 7.10 13.91 -0.09
CA SER A 230 8.18 14.40 -0.97
C SER A 230 7.68 15.43 -1.99
N ALA A 231 6.39 15.40 -2.32
CA ALA A 231 5.76 16.36 -3.23
C ALA A 231 5.25 17.63 -2.53
N LYS A 232 5.23 17.65 -1.21
CA LYS A 232 4.90 18.86 -0.43
C LYS A 232 6.03 19.87 -0.54
N GLY A 233 5.67 21.14 -0.66
CA GLY A 233 6.64 22.22 -0.78
C GLY A 233 7.61 22.32 0.39
N THR A 234 8.71 23.03 0.18
CA THR A 234 9.80 23.21 1.16
C THR A 234 9.29 23.75 2.50
N THR A 235 8.36 24.70 2.48
CA THR A 235 7.78 25.27 3.71
C THR A 235 7.08 24.20 4.55
N TYR A 236 6.30 23.33 3.91
CA TYR A 236 5.60 22.24 4.59
C TYR A 236 6.59 21.25 5.20
N THR A 237 7.55 20.79 4.40
CA THR A 237 8.53 19.80 4.86
C THR A 237 9.45 20.34 5.95
N GLN A 238 9.77 21.62 5.95
CA GLN A 238 10.51 22.28 7.03
C GLN A 238 9.68 22.38 8.31
N GLN A 239 8.41 22.77 8.20
CA GLN A 239 7.49 22.87 9.33
C GLN A 239 7.33 21.56 10.08
N TYR A 240 7.26 20.44 9.34
CA TYR A 240 7.05 19.10 9.88
C TYR A 240 8.31 18.22 9.92
N SER A 241 9.49 18.80 9.71
CA SER A 241 10.76 18.09 9.55
C SER A 241 11.08 17.09 10.67
N GLN A 242 10.71 17.40 11.90
CA GLN A 242 10.92 16.53 13.08
C GLN A 242 10.06 15.27 13.07
N HIS A 243 9.04 15.20 12.23
CA HIS A 243 8.13 14.05 12.11
C HIS A 243 8.53 13.09 11.00
N PHE A 244 9.34 13.54 10.04
CA PHE A 244 9.88 12.71 8.96
C PHE A 244 11.24 12.18 9.36
N VAL A 245 11.31 10.90 9.68
CA VAL A 245 12.52 10.29 10.24
C VAL A 245 12.87 8.99 9.50
N GLY A 246 14.16 8.64 9.53
CA GLY A 246 14.61 7.38 8.96
C GLY A 246 13.91 6.19 9.63
N ARG A 247 13.58 5.15 8.86
CA ARG A 247 12.80 3.99 9.35
C ARG A 247 13.44 3.28 10.55
N ALA A 248 14.77 3.30 10.66
CA ALA A 248 15.47 2.74 11.82
C ALA A 248 15.16 3.48 13.13
N GLN A 249 14.70 4.74 13.06
CA GLN A 249 14.40 5.53 14.25
C GLN A 249 13.29 4.92 15.11
N ILE A 250 12.41 4.08 14.51
CA ILE A 250 11.36 3.38 15.24
C ILE A 250 11.92 2.55 16.42
N PHE A 251 13.06 1.89 16.22
CA PHE A 251 13.69 1.07 17.26
C PHE A 251 14.25 1.92 18.41
N ASN A 252 14.79 3.09 18.09
CA ASN A 252 15.25 4.05 19.08
C ASN A 252 14.08 4.64 19.87
N ASP A 253 13.00 5.01 19.19
CA ASP A 253 11.79 5.58 19.81
C ASP A 253 11.13 4.58 20.76
N LEU A 254 11.02 3.31 20.36
CA LEU A 254 10.54 2.23 21.22
C LEU A 254 11.42 2.05 22.47
N LYS A 255 12.76 2.06 22.31
CA LYS A 255 13.72 1.89 23.40
C LYS A 255 13.75 3.09 24.34
N SER A 256 13.63 4.31 23.80
CA SER A 256 13.75 5.55 24.57
C SER A 256 12.45 5.99 25.24
N GLY A 257 11.36 5.28 25.05
CA GLY A 257 10.09 5.63 25.66
C GLY A 257 9.36 6.81 25.00
N ILE A 258 9.67 7.11 23.71
CA ILE A 258 9.11 8.24 22.97
C ILE A 258 8.37 7.81 21.69
N PHE A 259 7.88 6.55 21.67
CA PHE A 259 7.12 6.03 20.54
C PHE A 259 5.83 6.85 20.33
N PRO A 260 5.58 7.40 19.13
CA PRO A 260 4.47 8.32 18.93
C PRO A 260 3.11 7.60 18.90
N GLN A 261 2.04 8.38 19.12
CA GLN A 261 0.67 7.89 19.13
C GLN A 261 0.19 7.42 17.75
N VAL A 262 0.68 8.05 16.67
CA VAL A 262 0.41 7.63 15.28
C VAL A 262 1.73 7.46 14.54
N SER A 263 1.87 6.35 13.86
CA SER A 263 3.10 5.99 13.14
C SER A 263 2.77 5.40 11.77
N TRP A 264 3.31 5.99 10.72
CA TRP A 264 3.41 5.34 9.40
C TRP A 264 4.81 4.77 9.26
N VAL A 265 4.91 3.49 8.95
CA VAL A 265 6.19 2.79 8.77
C VAL A 265 6.23 2.27 7.35
N ILE A 266 7.10 2.88 6.54
CA ILE A 266 7.23 2.60 5.12
C ILE A 266 8.54 1.88 4.88
N SER A 267 8.50 0.82 4.08
CA SER A 267 9.67 0.03 3.71
C SER A 267 10.44 0.68 2.56
N SER A 268 11.75 0.43 2.45
CA SER A 268 12.51 0.74 1.24
C SER A 268 12.38 -0.38 0.22
N PHE A 269 12.62 -0.07 -1.05
CA PHE A 269 12.48 -1.03 -2.15
C PHE A 269 13.00 -2.44 -1.86
N PRO A 270 14.25 -2.65 -1.34
CA PRO A 270 14.76 -4.00 -1.11
C PRO A 270 14.04 -4.80 -0.01
N ILE A 271 13.28 -4.13 0.85
CA ILE A 271 12.53 -4.73 1.99
C ILE A 271 11.03 -4.45 1.90
N SER A 272 10.54 -4.02 0.73
CA SER A 272 9.13 -3.63 0.52
C SER A 272 8.26 -4.74 -0.03
N GLU A 273 8.85 -5.79 -0.61
CA GLU A 273 8.16 -6.84 -1.38
C GLU A 273 7.73 -6.41 -2.79
N HIS A 274 7.92 -5.12 -3.15
CA HIS A 274 7.75 -4.67 -4.53
C HIS A 274 8.59 -5.51 -5.47
N SER A 275 7.98 -6.09 -6.48
CA SER A 275 8.71 -6.87 -7.49
C SER A 275 9.77 -5.99 -8.22
N PRO A 276 10.97 -6.48 -8.46
CA PRO A 276 11.49 -7.82 -8.20
C PRO A 276 12.19 -8.00 -6.83
N ALA A 277 11.88 -7.20 -5.80
CA ALA A 277 12.45 -7.41 -4.48
C ALA A 277 12.00 -8.76 -3.88
N ASN A 278 12.88 -9.31 -3.04
CA ASN A 278 12.65 -10.61 -2.43
C ASN A 278 11.62 -10.51 -1.29
N ILE A 279 10.47 -11.19 -1.41
CA ILE A 279 9.40 -11.17 -0.40
C ILE A 279 9.84 -11.70 0.96
N THR A 280 10.79 -12.66 1.01
CA THR A 280 11.34 -13.14 2.28
C THR A 280 12.09 -12.04 3.02
N THR A 281 12.81 -11.20 2.29
CA THR A 281 13.51 -10.04 2.87
C THR A 281 12.51 -9.02 3.42
N GLY A 282 11.44 -8.72 2.67
CA GLY A 282 10.36 -7.84 3.14
C GLY A 282 9.62 -8.42 4.35
N MET A 283 9.25 -9.69 4.32
CA MET A 283 8.63 -10.38 5.45
C MET A 283 9.53 -10.34 6.71
N ASN A 284 10.84 -10.47 6.57
CA ASN A 284 11.78 -10.37 7.68
C ASN A 284 11.86 -8.94 8.26
N TRP A 285 11.75 -7.92 7.42
CA TRP A 285 11.62 -6.55 7.88
C TRP A 285 10.34 -6.35 8.70
N VAL A 286 9.20 -6.79 8.18
CA VAL A 286 7.91 -6.74 8.90
C VAL A 286 8.01 -7.49 10.22
N LYS A 287 8.60 -8.67 10.23
CA LYS A 287 8.83 -9.48 11.43
C LYS A 287 9.68 -8.74 12.47
N LEU A 288 10.72 -8.02 12.04
CA LEU A 288 11.54 -7.20 12.93
C LEU A 288 10.73 -6.06 13.56
N VAL A 289 9.99 -5.30 12.76
CA VAL A 289 9.20 -4.17 13.24
C VAL A 289 8.12 -4.64 14.22
N ILE A 290 7.30 -5.60 13.81
CA ILE A 290 6.18 -6.10 14.63
C ILE A 290 6.69 -6.71 15.94
N SER A 291 7.71 -7.56 15.89
CA SER A 291 8.26 -8.17 17.11
C SER A 291 8.88 -7.13 18.05
N SER A 292 9.49 -6.07 17.53
CA SER A 292 10.00 -4.97 18.34
C SER A 292 8.89 -4.20 19.06
N ILE A 293 7.77 -3.93 18.38
CA ILE A 293 6.60 -3.29 18.99
C ILE A 293 5.97 -4.23 20.03
N MET A 294 5.76 -5.50 19.69
CA MET A 294 5.15 -6.50 20.60
C MET A 294 5.99 -6.74 21.87
N SER A 295 7.32 -6.60 21.76
CA SER A 295 8.23 -6.75 22.90
C SER A 295 8.40 -5.47 23.73
N SER A 296 7.81 -4.36 23.32
CA SER A 296 7.88 -3.07 24.00
C SER A 296 6.72 -2.89 24.99
N PRO A 297 6.86 -1.98 25.99
CA PRO A 297 5.76 -1.60 26.87
C PRO A 297 4.55 -0.99 26.12
N TYR A 298 4.73 -0.52 24.91
CA TYR A 298 3.68 0.09 24.09
C TYR A 298 2.67 -0.91 23.56
N TRP A 299 3.04 -2.20 23.45
CA TRP A 299 2.16 -3.23 22.90
C TRP A 299 0.76 -3.23 23.51
N ASN A 300 0.67 -3.06 24.83
CA ASN A 300 -0.60 -3.10 25.55
C ASN A 300 -1.65 -2.06 25.08
N ASN A 301 -1.23 -1.03 24.36
CA ASN A 301 -2.08 0.04 23.89
C ASN A 301 -1.90 0.31 22.37
N THR A 302 -1.40 -0.68 21.64
CA THR A 302 -1.09 -0.52 20.21
C THR A 302 -2.04 -1.33 19.34
N ALA A 303 -2.43 -0.74 18.23
CA ALA A 303 -2.99 -1.43 17.08
C ALA A 303 -2.03 -1.27 15.90
N ILE A 304 -1.68 -2.37 15.25
CA ILE A 304 -0.87 -2.38 14.03
C ILE A 304 -1.79 -2.79 12.88
N ILE A 305 -1.86 -1.97 11.86
CA ILE A 305 -2.49 -2.27 10.59
C ILE A 305 -1.38 -2.54 9.58
N LEU A 306 -1.16 -3.82 9.26
CA LEU A 306 -0.22 -4.25 8.24
C LEU A 306 -0.98 -4.44 6.94
N THR A 307 -0.62 -3.70 5.91
CA THR A 307 -1.24 -3.79 4.58
C THR A 307 -0.22 -3.49 3.48
N TRP A 308 -0.62 -3.75 2.24
CA TRP A 308 0.11 -3.41 1.02
C TRP A 308 -0.59 -2.25 0.33
N ASP A 309 0.10 -1.56 -0.56
CA ASP A 309 -0.37 -0.32 -1.19
C ASP A 309 -1.29 -0.57 -2.40
N ASP A 310 -0.92 -1.51 -3.26
CA ASP A 310 -1.67 -1.92 -4.43
C ASP A 310 -1.45 -3.40 -4.79
N TYR A 311 -2.08 -3.85 -5.88
CA TYR A 311 -2.10 -5.26 -6.28
C TYR A 311 -0.82 -5.76 -6.99
N GLY A 312 0.06 -4.86 -7.46
CA GLY A 312 1.33 -5.20 -8.12
C GLY A 312 1.22 -6.01 -9.40
N GLY A 313 0.09 -5.94 -10.10
CA GLY A 313 -0.19 -6.76 -11.28
C GLY A 313 -0.66 -8.18 -10.97
N PHE A 314 -0.78 -8.58 -9.69
CA PHE A 314 -1.26 -9.91 -9.30
C PHE A 314 -2.79 -9.98 -9.30
N TYR A 315 -3.31 -11.14 -9.72
CA TYR A 315 -4.73 -11.42 -9.79
C TYR A 315 -5.44 -11.28 -8.44
N ASP A 316 -6.63 -10.71 -8.48
CA ASP A 316 -7.64 -10.79 -7.44
C ASP A 316 -9.00 -11.06 -8.09
N HIS A 317 -9.79 -11.97 -7.51
CA HIS A 317 -11.05 -12.38 -8.13
C HIS A 317 -12.22 -11.46 -7.80
N VAL A 318 -12.09 -10.56 -6.80
CA VAL A 318 -13.20 -9.73 -6.35
C VAL A 318 -13.15 -8.36 -7.02
N PRO A 319 -14.20 -7.98 -7.77
CA PRO A 319 -14.25 -6.67 -8.37
C PRO A 319 -14.33 -5.58 -7.30
N PRO A 320 -13.52 -4.51 -7.42
CA PRO A 320 -13.52 -3.42 -6.46
C PRO A 320 -14.82 -2.63 -6.48
N PRO A 321 -15.31 -2.19 -5.29
CA PRO A 321 -16.52 -1.39 -5.15
C PRO A 321 -16.41 0.00 -5.82
N GLN A 322 -17.50 0.43 -6.44
CA GLN A 322 -17.64 1.77 -7.00
C GLN A 322 -18.27 2.70 -5.96
N ILE A 323 -17.47 3.46 -5.24
CA ILE A 323 -17.93 4.35 -4.15
C ILE A 323 -18.04 5.81 -4.59
N ASP A 324 -17.28 6.21 -5.60
CA ASP A 324 -17.28 7.55 -6.19
C ASP A 324 -16.78 7.49 -7.65
N LYS A 325 -16.41 8.63 -8.20
CA LYS A 325 -15.91 8.73 -9.59
C LYS A 325 -14.61 7.95 -9.86
N TYR A 326 -13.82 7.64 -8.83
CA TYR A 326 -12.58 6.86 -8.96
C TYR A 326 -12.77 5.38 -8.61
N GLY A 327 -13.80 5.06 -7.82
CA GLY A 327 -13.98 3.73 -7.25
C GLY A 327 -12.90 3.37 -6.23
N LEU A 328 -12.87 2.11 -5.81
CA LEU A 328 -11.74 1.51 -5.09
C LEU A 328 -10.83 0.76 -6.06
N GLY A 329 -9.62 0.44 -5.63
CA GLY A 329 -8.73 -0.47 -6.35
C GLY A 329 -8.91 -1.92 -5.91
N PHE A 330 -8.06 -2.82 -6.37
CA PHE A 330 -8.14 -4.24 -6.04
C PHE A 330 -7.91 -4.51 -4.55
N ARG A 331 -8.35 -5.69 -4.10
CA ARG A 331 -8.10 -6.11 -2.72
C ARG A 331 -6.62 -6.35 -2.46
N MET A 332 -6.21 -5.98 -1.26
CA MET A 332 -4.86 -6.20 -0.75
C MET A 332 -4.93 -6.97 0.56
N PRO A 333 -3.85 -7.67 0.95
CA PRO A 333 -3.78 -8.25 2.26
C PRO A 333 -3.86 -7.17 3.34
N ALA A 334 -4.64 -7.42 4.40
CA ALA A 334 -4.62 -6.57 5.58
C ALA A 334 -4.75 -7.40 6.85
N LEU A 335 -3.81 -7.17 7.77
CA LEU A 335 -3.75 -7.81 9.07
C LEU A 335 -3.86 -6.74 10.16
N ILE A 336 -4.80 -6.94 11.11
CA ILE A 336 -5.03 -6.01 12.21
C ILE A 336 -4.60 -6.71 13.50
N LEU A 337 -3.50 -6.22 14.09
CA LEU A 337 -2.86 -6.81 15.24
C LEU A 337 -2.97 -5.87 16.44
N SER A 338 -3.45 -6.41 17.56
CA SER A 338 -3.56 -5.69 18.81
C SER A 338 -3.79 -6.69 19.96
N PRO A 339 -3.47 -6.35 21.20
CA PRO A 339 -3.94 -7.13 22.35
C PRO A 339 -5.48 -7.23 22.41
N TYR A 340 -6.18 -6.31 21.77
CA TYR A 340 -7.65 -6.27 21.72
C TYR A 340 -8.23 -6.71 20.38
N ALA A 341 -7.41 -7.15 19.43
CA ALA A 341 -7.91 -7.73 18.19
C ALA A 341 -8.59 -9.08 18.46
N LYS A 342 -9.65 -9.38 17.72
CA LYS A 342 -10.31 -10.70 17.77
C LYS A 342 -9.32 -11.76 17.29
N GLN A 343 -9.22 -12.87 18.03
CA GLN A 343 -8.24 -13.91 17.75
C GLN A 343 -8.68 -14.80 16.59
N GLY A 344 -7.83 -14.95 15.57
CA GLY A 344 -8.06 -15.84 14.41
C GLY A 344 -9.34 -15.49 13.66
N TYR A 345 -9.71 -14.23 13.66
CA TYR A 345 -10.96 -13.75 13.05
C TYR A 345 -10.72 -13.31 11.61
N ILE A 346 -11.54 -13.80 10.69
CA ILE A 346 -11.59 -13.30 9.32
C ILE A 346 -12.68 -12.23 9.28
N ASP A 347 -12.29 -11.01 9.00
CA ASP A 347 -13.20 -9.87 8.90
C ASP A 347 -13.58 -9.60 7.45
N HIS A 348 -14.86 -9.85 7.13
CA HIS A 348 -15.41 -9.64 5.79
C HIS A 348 -15.95 -8.23 5.57
N THR A 349 -15.76 -7.32 6.53
CA THR A 349 -16.18 -5.93 6.38
C THR A 349 -15.36 -5.25 5.28
N GLN A 350 -16.02 -4.51 4.40
CA GLN A 350 -15.34 -3.72 3.39
C GLN A 350 -14.51 -2.62 4.07
N TYR A 351 -13.20 -2.64 3.84
CA TYR A 351 -12.25 -1.65 4.31
C TYR A 351 -11.42 -1.08 3.16
N GLN A 352 -10.77 0.04 3.43
CA GLN A 352 -9.87 0.75 2.54
C GLN A 352 -8.89 1.60 3.36
N PHE A 353 -7.93 2.30 2.73
CA PHE A 353 -6.98 3.12 3.49
C PHE A 353 -7.68 4.16 4.36
N GLU A 354 -8.75 4.75 3.88
CA GLU A 354 -9.56 5.71 4.64
C GLU A 354 -10.23 5.10 5.87
N SER A 355 -10.39 3.78 5.91
CA SER A 355 -10.82 3.08 7.13
C SER A 355 -9.80 3.22 8.26
N THR A 356 -8.51 3.25 7.92
CA THR A 356 -7.42 3.51 8.87
C THR A 356 -7.43 4.95 9.36
N LEU A 357 -7.64 5.92 8.47
CA LEU A 357 -7.80 7.33 8.85
C LEU A 357 -9.00 7.51 9.77
N LYS A 358 -10.15 6.93 9.42
CA LYS A 358 -11.36 6.97 10.24
C LYS A 358 -11.15 6.37 11.63
N PHE A 359 -10.36 5.30 11.74
CA PHE A 359 -10.02 4.71 13.03
C PHE A 359 -9.16 5.66 13.88
N ILE A 360 -8.21 6.35 13.29
CA ILE A 360 -7.41 7.40 13.94
C ILE A 360 -8.29 8.58 14.36
N GLU A 361 -9.15 9.05 13.47
CA GLU A 361 -10.10 10.13 13.73
C GLU A 361 -11.04 9.81 14.89
N TRP A 362 -11.62 8.61 14.88
CA TRP A 362 -12.43 8.12 15.99
C TRP A 362 -11.65 8.07 17.30
N ARG A 363 -10.41 7.53 17.26
CA ARG A 363 -9.58 7.38 18.48
C ARG A 363 -9.23 8.72 19.12
N PHE A 364 -9.05 9.75 18.33
CA PHE A 364 -8.62 11.07 18.80
C PHE A 364 -9.70 12.15 18.68
N SER A 365 -10.94 11.77 18.37
CA SER A 365 -12.07 12.68 18.21
C SER A 365 -11.80 13.81 17.22
N LEU A 366 -11.21 13.47 16.08
CA LEU A 366 -10.90 14.38 14.99
C LEU A 366 -12.06 14.43 13.99
N SER A 367 -12.17 15.56 13.28
CA SER A 367 -13.07 15.65 12.13
C SER A 367 -12.49 14.91 10.94
N PRO A 368 -13.33 14.34 10.04
CA PRO A 368 -12.87 13.74 8.82
C PRO A 368 -12.09 14.72 7.93
N LEU A 369 -11.12 14.20 7.19
CA LEU A 369 -10.35 14.95 6.19
C LEU A 369 -11.16 15.15 4.90
N THR A 370 -11.89 14.12 4.49
CA THR A 370 -12.57 14.03 3.21
C THR A 370 -13.92 13.31 3.33
N ASP A 371 -14.70 13.31 2.26
CA ASP A 371 -15.92 12.51 2.19
C ASP A 371 -15.65 11.01 2.21
N ARG A 372 -14.46 10.57 1.76
CA ARG A 372 -14.12 9.14 1.73
C ARG A 372 -13.92 8.57 3.11
N ASP A 373 -13.12 9.22 3.97
CA ASP A 373 -12.94 8.77 5.35
C ASP A 373 -14.20 8.98 6.20
N LEU A 374 -14.99 10.03 5.91
CA LEU A 374 -16.30 10.22 6.53
C LEU A 374 -17.22 9.00 6.32
N HIS A 375 -17.22 8.41 5.11
CA HIS A 375 -18.14 7.33 4.74
C HIS A 375 -17.51 5.93 4.80
N ALA A 376 -16.18 5.81 4.96
CA ALA A 376 -15.51 4.53 5.10
C ALA A 376 -16.01 3.76 6.34
N ASN A 377 -15.95 2.44 6.30
CA ASN A 377 -16.18 1.62 7.48
C ASN A 377 -15.01 1.77 8.47
N ASN A 378 -15.32 1.92 9.76
CA ASN A 378 -14.29 1.98 10.79
C ASN A 378 -13.79 0.55 11.11
N LEU A 379 -12.50 0.42 11.42
CA LEU A 379 -11.87 -0.86 11.77
C LEU A 379 -12.36 -1.48 13.10
N LEU A 380 -13.33 -0.89 13.78
CA LEU A 380 -13.80 -1.32 15.11
C LEU A 380 -14.30 -2.76 15.14
N ASN A 381 -14.83 -3.30 14.02
CA ASN A 381 -15.24 -4.69 13.95
C ASN A 381 -14.10 -5.69 14.19
N ALA A 382 -12.86 -5.29 13.93
CA ALA A 382 -11.68 -6.12 14.17
C ALA A 382 -11.34 -6.28 15.66
N PHE A 383 -11.93 -5.49 16.56
CA PHE A 383 -11.56 -5.43 17.97
C PHE A 383 -12.67 -5.93 18.90
N ASP A 384 -12.25 -6.45 20.04
CA ASP A 384 -13.08 -6.69 21.23
C ASP A 384 -12.40 -6.04 22.44
N PHE A 385 -12.83 -4.85 22.79
CA PHE A 385 -12.27 -4.11 23.93
C PHE A 385 -12.76 -4.63 25.28
N SER A 386 -13.68 -5.59 25.31
CA SER A 386 -14.17 -6.26 26.55
C SER A 386 -13.33 -7.49 26.91
N GLN A 387 -12.55 -8.01 25.96
CA GLN A 387 -11.68 -9.17 26.22
C GLN A 387 -10.47 -8.80 27.08
N LYS A 388 -9.90 -9.79 27.74
CA LYS A 388 -8.56 -9.63 28.34
C LYS A 388 -7.55 -9.41 27.22
N PRO A 389 -6.59 -8.47 27.41
CA PRO A 389 -5.56 -8.25 26.40
C PRO A 389 -4.82 -9.54 26.05
N LEU A 390 -4.70 -9.82 24.76
CA LEU A 390 -3.94 -10.97 24.28
C LEU A 390 -2.45 -10.75 24.54
N ASN A 391 -1.80 -11.76 25.08
CA ASN A 391 -0.33 -11.78 25.08
C ASN A 391 0.17 -11.91 23.64
N PRO A 392 1.36 -11.34 23.34
CA PRO A 392 2.00 -11.62 22.06
C PRO A 392 2.13 -13.13 21.83
N PRO A 393 1.73 -13.65 20.68
CA PRO A 393 1.90 -15.06 20.39
C PRO A 393 3.38 -15.42 20.29
N HIS A 394 3.69 -16.68 20.45
CA HIS A 394 5.06 -17.18 20.34
C HIS A 394 5.45 -17.30 18.84
N LEU A 395 5.67 -16.14 18.22
CA LEU A 395 6.10 -16.08 16.82
C LEU A 395 7.56 -16.53 16.70
N VAL A 396 7.89 -17.18 15.60
CA VAL A 396 9.28 -17.58 15.33
C VAL A 396 10.19 -16.33 15.30
N PRO A 397 11.20 -16.23 16.17
CA PRO A 397 12.06 -15.05 16.22
C PRO A 397 12.89 -14.92 14.94
N LEU A 398 13.33 -13.70 14.65
CA LEU A 398 14.26 -13.43 13.56
C LEU A 398 15.61 -14.10 13.85
N THR A 399 16.11 -14.88 12.92
CA THR A 399 17.45 -15.47 13.04
C THR A 399 18.54 -14.43 12.76
N ALA A 400 19.78 -14.69 13.20
CA ALA A 400 20.92 -13.82 12.91
C ALA A 400 21.16 -13.66 11.39
N ALA A 401 20.93 -14.71 10.61
CA ALA A 401 21.07 -14.66 9.15
C ALA A 401 19.99 -13.81 8.49
N GLU A 402 18.73 -13.95 8.92
CA GLU A 402 17.63 -13.11 8.44
C GLU A 402 17.85 -11.63 8.77
N PHE A 403 18.33 -11.34 10.00
CA PHE A 403 18.69 -9.97 10.39
C PHE A 403 19.83 -9.42 9.54
N ALA A 404 20.89 -10.20 9.31
CA ALA A 404 22.01 -9.79 8.48
C ALA A 404 21.58 -9.44 7.04
N ALA A 405 20.60 -10.16 6.49
CA ALA A 405 20.07 -9.89 5.15
C ALA A 405 19.31 -8.55 5.04
N ILE A 406 18.56 -8.15 6.07
CA ILE A 406 17.79 -6.90 6.05
C ILE A 406 18.58 -5.68 6.55
N ARG A 407 19.60 -5.89 7.38
CA ARG A 407 20.37 -4.81 8.03
C ARG A 407 20.89 -3.73 7.08
N PRO A 408 21.45 -4.04 5.89
CA PRO A 408 21.92 -3.01 4.95
C PRO A 408 20.82 -2.06 4.46
N HIS A 409 19.57 -2.50 4.50
CA HIS A 409 18.40 -1.80 3.92
C HIS A 409 17.60 -1.00 4.95
N ILE A 410 17.93 -1.13 6.25
CA ILE A 410 17.19 -0.47 7.34
C ILE A 410 17.68 0.98 7.56
N ASN A 411 18.78 1.42 6.94
CA ASN A 411 19.43 2.71 7.23
C ASN A 411 19.72 2.90 8.73
N LEU A 412 20.20 1.85 9.39
CA LEU A 412 20.84 2.01 10.68
C LEU A 412 22.01 2.96 10.46
N ALA A 413 21.92 4.19 10.97
CA ALA A 413 23.01 5.15 10.91
C ALA A 413 24.32 4.41 11.25
N ARG A 414 25.30 4.48 10.34
CA ARG A 414 26.65 4.09 10.75
C ARG A 414 26.93 4.95 11.97
N THR A 415 27.06 4.33 13.13
CA THR A 415 27.73 4.98 14.24
C THR A 415 29.05 5.46 13.64
N ILE A 416 29.16 6.77 13.48
CA ILE A 416 30.44 7.40 13.19
C ILE A 416 31.20 7.16 14.48
N ASP A 417 32.04 6.11 14.48
CA ASP A 417 33.04 5.90 15.50
C ASP A 417 34.09 7.02 15.44
#